data_14b9f61ac936449215222c56ef732655
#
_entry.id   14b9f61ac936449215222c56ef732655
#
_cell.length_a   1.000
_cell.length_b   1.000
_cell.length_c   1.000
_cell.angle_alpha   90.00
_cell.angle_beta   90.00
_cell.angle_gamma   90.00
#
_symmetry.space_group_name_H-M   'P 1'
#
loop_
_entity.id
_entity.type
_entity.pdbx_description
1 polymer ?
#
loop_
_entity_poly.entity_id
_entity_poly.type
_entity_poly.pdbx_seq_one_letter_code
_entity_poly.pdbx_strand_id
1 'polypeptide(L)'
;MNFNFLRTLSWEKILFLLLIIVFVCNSFFVPYYFSLENILALSQSYIELGVLGFAVILLLISGNIDISIAGIVAFTATIFALCFKIGIPIPFCVVITLMTGVLCGLLNALIITGFNIPSIIVTLATMSVFRGLSYVLLKDSAIYGFPESFTYFGTGYIPGTYVPIELLVFPILIFVTWLILHKSTLGKKIYSIGLNPMASYRSGINVKQINIIVFCWAGFLYALAAILLVSRIGSVRPNIATGFELEIIATVVFGGTAIFGGYGNVWGYVLAFLTLVTIRSGLALLNVPGQYMAIIFGVVLILSILANNIINEMNEKKSLERKKGTGSG
;
A
#
# COMPACT_ATOMS: atom_id res chain seq x y z
N MET A 1 34.10 11.13 13.68
CA MET A 1 33.04 10.14 13.54
C MET A 1 33.07 9.59 12.11
N ASN A 2 33.42 8.29 11.94
CA ASN A 2 33.72 7.71 10.62
C ASN A 2 32.48 7.63 9.74
N PHE A 3 32.29 8.57 8.85
CA PHE A 3 31.23 8.61 7.81
C PHE A 3 31.30 7.45 6.79
N ASN A 4 32.30 6.59 6.89
CA ASN A 4 32.47 5.46 5.99
C ASN A 4 31.44 4.34 6.19
N PHE A 5 30.79 4.27 7.34
CA PHE A 5 29.76 3.27 7.64
C PHE A 5 28.45 3.52 6.87
N LEU A 6 28.07 4.78 6.69
CA LEU A 6 26.89 5.16 5.89
C LEU A 6 27.11 4.96 4.37
N ARG A 7 28.33 4.68 3.97
CA ARG A 7 28.79 4.59 2.57
C ARG A 7 28.41 3.29 1.86
N THR A 8 27.96 2.25 2.61
CA THR A 8 27.64 0.90 2.09
C THR A 8 26.22 0.45 2.45
N LEU A 9 25.42 1.32 3.08
CA LEU A 9 24.05 0.99 3.48
C LEU A 9 23.10 1.19 2.30
N SER A 10 22.45 0.10 1.87
CA SER A 10 21.27 0.21 1.02
C SER A 10 20.13 0.87 1.80
N TRP A 11 19.15 1.47 1.08
CA TRP A 11 18.02 2.15 1.71
C TRP A 11 17.25 1.24 2.68
N GLU A 12 17.11 -0.03 2.34
CA GLU A 12 16.47 -1.05 3.18
C GLU A 12 17.19 -1.24 4.53
N LYS A 13 18.51 -1.17 4.55
CA LYS A 13 19.29 -1.26 5.82
C LYS A 13 19.05 -0.04 6.71
N ILE A 14 18.91 1.13 6.09
CA ILE A 14 18.58 2.36 6.83
C ILE A 14 17.18 2.26 7.42
N LEU A 15 16.19 1.80 6.65
CA LEU A 15 14.84 1.57 7.13
C LEU A 15 14.78 0.51 8.24
N PHE A 16 15.56 -0.56 8.10
CA PHE A 16 15.65 -1.59 9.13
C PHE A 16 16.24 -1.04 10.44
N LEU A 17 17.30 -0.24 10.34
CA LEU A 17 17.87 0.42 11.51
C LEU A 17 16.88 1.41 12.15
N LEU A 18 16.17 2.19 11.32
CA LEU A 18 15.13 3.11 11.79
C LEU A 18 14.01 2.36 12.50
N LEU A 19 13.53 1.26 11.95
CA LEU A 19 12.54 0.40 12.58
C LEU A 19 12.99 -0.07 13.97
N ILE A 20 14.24 -0.54 14.10
CA ILE A 20 14.80 -0.96 15.37
C ILE A 20 14.86 0.22 16.36
N ILE A 21 15.34 1.38 15.91
CA ILE A 21 15.43 2.57 16.78
C ILE A 21 14.04 2.96 17.29
N VAL A 22 13.05 3.06 16.40
CA VAL A 22 11.68 3.42 16.77
C VAL A 22 11.07 2.37 17.72
N PHE A 23 11.27 1.08 17.42
CA PHE A 23 10.79 0.00 18.27
C PHE A 23 11.41 0.07 19.68
N VAL A 24 12.70 0.27 19.77
CA VAL A 24 13.43 0.40 21.05
C VAL A 24 12.96 1.66 21.79
N CYS A 25 12.85 2.80 21.11
CA CYS A 25 12.34 4.02 21.74
C CYS A 25 10.92 3.82 22.30
N ASN A 26 10.01 3.24 21.52
CA ASN A 26 8.66 2.97 22.01
C ASN A 26 8.68 2.00 23.19
N SER A 27 9.52 0.98 23.18
CA SER A 27 9.63 -0.01 24.26
C SER A 27 10.08 0.62 25.59
N PHE A 28 10.91 1.69 25.54
CA PHE A 28 11.39 2.38 26.72
C PHE A 28 10.49 3.54 27.19
N PHE A 29 9.89 4.28 26.24
CA PHE A 29 9.19 5.51 26.57
C PHE A 29 7.67 5.37 26.58
N VAL A 30 7.11 4.28 26.00
CA VAL A 30 5.67 4.08 25.90
C VAL A 30 5.23 2.95 26.84
N PRO A 31 4.39 3.24 27.85
CA PRO A 31 3.88 2.21 28.76
C PRO A 31 3.13 1.10 27.98
N TYR A 32 3.33 -0.15 28.41
CA TYR A 32 2.69 -1.34 27.83
C TYR A 32 2.99 -1.63 26.35
N TYR A 33 3.88 -0.86 25.71
CA TYR A 33 4.22 -1.06 24.30
C TYR A 33 4.80 -2.45 24.04
N PHE A 34 5.79 -2.88 24.88
CA PHE A 34 6.46 -4.16 24.76
C PHE A 34 5.65 -5.29 25.42
N SER A 35 4.47 -5.56 24.86
CA SER A 35 3.70 -6.77 25.15
C SER A 35 3.38 -7.50 23.86
N LEU A 36 3.41 -8.84 23.88
CA LEU A 36 3.09 -9.63 22.69
C LEU A 36 1.66 -9.34 22.19
N GLU A 37 0.75 -9.18 23.15
CA GLU A 37 -0.64 -8.81 22.89
C GLU A 37 -0.77 -7.49 22.12
N ASN A 38 -0.06 -6.45 22.56
CA ASN A 38 -0.08 -5.16 21.91
C ASN A 38 0.54 -5.21 20.51
N ILE A 39 1.73 -5.84 20.36
CA ILE A 39 2.41 -5.95 19.06
C ILE A 39 1.52 -6.66 18.03
N LEU A 40 0.79 -7.69 18.44
CA LEU A 40 -0.11 -8.42 17.56
C LEU A 40 -1.43 -7.66 17.29
N ALA A 41 -1.99 -6.97 18.30
CA ALA A 41 -3.17 -6.12 18.12
C ALA A 41 -2.91 -4.94 17.16
N LEU A 42 -1.66 -4.44 17.10
CA LEU A 42 -1.26 -3.41 16.15
C LEU A 42 -1.35 -3.87 14.70
N SER A 43 -0.96 -5.12 14.42
CA SER A 43 -1.07 -5.69 13.09
C SER A 43 -2.53 -5.70 12.62
N GLN A 44 -3.47 -6.01 13.51
CA GLN A 44 -4.90 -6.01 13.24
C GLN A 44 -5.43 -4.61 12.88
N SER A 45 -4.90 -3.57 13.51
CA SER A 45 -5.39 -2.18 13.30
C SER A 45 -5.01 -1.56 11.95
N TYR A 46 -4.00 -2.12 11.25
CA TYR A 46 -3.43 -1.50 10.05
C TYR A 46 -3.25 -2.46 8.88
N ILE A 47 -3.73 -3.71 8.97
CA ILE A 47 -3.48 -4.75 7.96
C ILE A 47 -4.02 -4.34 6.58
N GLU A 48 -5.18 -3.70 6.53
CA GLU A 48 -5.78 -3.25 5.28
C GLU A 48 -4.92 -2.21 4.56
N LEU A 49 -4.27 -1.29 5.31
CA LEU A 49 -3.29 -0.37 4.74
C LEU A 49 -2.08 -1.12 4.18
N GLY A 50 -1.63 -2.15 4.91
CA GLY A 50 -0.56 -3.03 4.44
C GLY A 50 -0.90 -3.76 3.14
N VAL A 51 -2.15 -4.20 2.98
CA VAL A 51 -2.63 -4.84 1.74
C VAL A 51 -2.63 -3.87 0.57
N LEU A 52 -3.08 -2.64 0.78
CA LEU A 52 -3.13 -1.61 -0.26
C LEU A 52 -1.74 -1.28 -0.84
N GLY A 53 -0.71 -1.28 -0.02
CA GLY A 53 0.63 -0.95 -0.50
C GLY A 53 1.24 -2.00 -1.43
N PHE A 54 0.81 -3.28 -1.35
CA PHE A 54 1.23 -4.29 -2.33
C PHE A 54 0.62 -4.03 -3.73
N ALA A 55 -0.50 -3.35 -3.82
CA ALA A 55 -1.03 -2.88 -5.08
C ALA A 55 -0.24 -1.68 -5.61
N VAL A 56 -0.05 -0.69 -4.74
CA VAL A 56 0.59 0.58 -5.09
C VAL A 56 2.04 0.41 -5.52
N ILE A 57 2.78 -0.53 -4.92
CA ILE A 57 4.18 -0.75 -5.31
C ILE A 57 4.30 -1.21 -6.78
N LEU A 58 3.41 -2.09 -7.27
CA LEU A 58 3.42 -2.51 -8.68
C LEU A 58 3.08 -1.36 -9.61
N LEU A 59 2.07 -0.55 -9.24
CA LEU A 59 1.66 0.62 -9.99
C LEU A 59 2.79 1.65 -10.09
N LEU A 60 3.40 2.02 -8.97
CA LEU A 60 4.51 2.99 -8.97
C LEU A 60 5.70 2.47 -9.78
N ILE A 61 6.12 1.21 -9.59
CA ILE A 61 7.23 0.64 -10.38
C ILE A 61 6.91 0.68 -11.89
N SER A 62 5.64 0.49 -12.30
CA SER A 62 5.24 0.61 -13.71
C SER A 62 5.16 2.06 -14.22
N GLY A 63 5.41 3.06 -13.37
CA GLY A 63 5.30 4.49 -13.70
C GLY A 63 3.87 5.03 -13.65
N ASN A 64 2.94 4.33 -12.98
CA ASN A 64 1.56 4.76 -12.82
C ASN A 64 1.30 5.20 -11.37
N ILE A 65 0.61 6.31 -11.20
CA ILE A 65 0.11 6.79 -9.91
C ILE A 65 -1.39 6.56 -9.88
N ASP A 66 -1.88 5.87 -8.86
CA ASP A 66 -3.31 5.64 -8.64
C ASP A 66 -3.75 6.36 -7.36
N ILE A 67 -4.63 7.35 -7.51
CA ILE A 67 -5.24 8.08 -6.39
C ILE A 67 -6.64 7.52 -6.09
N SER A 68 -7.21 6.68 -6.98
CA SER A 68 -8.57 6.14 -6.83
C SER A 68 -8.73 5.12 -5.69
N ILE A 69 -7.66 4.75 -5.01
CA ILE A 69 -7.57 3.73 -3.96
C ILE A 69 -8.74 3.83 -2.98
N ALA A 70 -8.84 4.96 -2.27
CA ALA A 70 -9.88 5.14 -1.26
C ALA A 70 -11.31 5.18 -1.83
N GLY A 71 -11.45 5.67 -3.06
CA GLY A 71 -12.73 5.62 -3.78
C GLY A 71 -13.16 4.20 -4.10
N ILE A 72 -12.23 3.36 -4.61
CA ILE A 72 -12.50 1.95 -4.93
C ILE A 72 -12.76 1.15 -3.66
N VAL A 73 -11.97 1.33 -2.59
CA VAL A 73 -12.20 0.70 -1.29
C VAL A 73 -13.61 1.02 -0.76
N ALA A 74 -14.00 2.30 -0.79
CA ALA A 74 -15.33 2.70 -0.33
C ALA A 74 -16.45 2.11 -1.21
N PHE A 75 -16.27 2.12 -2.52
CA PHE A 75 -17.27 1.59 -3.45
C PHE A 75 -17.41 0.08 -3.32
N THR A 76 -16.31 -0.66 -3.26
CA THR A 76 -16.34 -2.11 -3.08
C THR A 76 -16.90 -2.53 -1.72
N ALA A 77 -16.57 -1.80 -0.64
CA ALA A 77 -17.20 -1.97 0.67
C ALA A 77 -18.72 -1.71 0.62
N THR A 78 -19.14 -0.68 -0.12
CA THR A 78 -20.56 -0.36 -0.32
C THR A 78 -21.28 -1.49 -1.04
N ILE A 79 -20.70 -2.04 -2.11
CA ILE A 79 -21.28 -3.19 -2.84
C ILE A 79 -21.39 -4.41 -1.92
N PHE A 80 -20.34 -4.72 -1.14
CA PHE A 80 -20.38 -5.79 -0.15
C PHE A 80 -21.57 -5.63 0.81
N ALA A 81 -21.72 -4.45 1.39
CA ALA A 81 -22.76 -4.17 2.37
C ALA A 81 -24.18 -4.23 1.76
N LEU A 82 -24.35 -3.76 0.53
CA LEU A 82 -25.62 -3.84 -0.18
C LEU A 82 -25.98 -5.29 -0.53
N CYS A 83 -25.03 -6.10 -1.01
CA CYS A 83 -25.25 -7.53 -1.26
C CYS A 83 -25.71 -8.25 0.02
N PHE A 84 -25.06 -7.97 1.14
CA PHE A 84 -25.46 -8.51 2.42
C PHE A 84 -26.88 -8.04 2.84
N LYS A 85 -27.17 -6.73 2.69
CA LYS A 85 -28.48 -6.17 3.06
C LYS A 85 -29.66 -6.78 2.30
N ILE A 86 -29.47 -7.19 1.05
CA ILE A 86 -30.50 -7.89 0.26
C ILE A 86 -30.52 -9.42 0.48
N GLY A 87 -29.74 -9.93 1.44
CA GLY A 87 -29.78 -11.33 1.87
C GLY A 87 -28.85 -12.27 1.09
N ILE A 88 -27.89 -11.76 0.31
CA ILE A 88 -26.89 -12.61 -0.36
C ILE A 88 -25.96 -13.20 0.70
N PRO A 89 -25.66 -14.52 0.65
CA PRO A 89 -24.72 -15.15 1.57
C PRO A 89 -23.32 -14.55 1.48
N ILE A 90 -22.62 -14.42 2.62
CA ILE A 90 -21.31 -13.79 2.75
C ILE A 90 -20.28 -14.25 1.69
N PRO A 91 -20.10 -15.57 1.41
CA PRO A 91 -19.12 -15.99 0.40
C PRO A 91 -19.37 -15.39 -1.00
N PHE A 92 -20.64 -15.25 -1.38
CA PHE A 92 -21.00 -14.61 -2.65
C PHE A 92 -20.79 -13.09 -2.59
N CYS A 93 -21.08 -12.45 -1.46
CA CYS A 93 -20.74 -11.02 -1.27
C CYS A 93 -19.24 -10.78 -1.45
N VAL A 94 -18.39 -11.64 -0.89
CA VAL A 94 -16.92 -11.58 -1.07
C VAL A 94 -16.54 -11.67 -2.54
N VAL A 95 -17.04 -12.66 -3.27
CA VAL A 95 -16.73 -12.85 -4.70
C VAL A 95 -17.16 -11.65 -5.52
N ILE A 96 -18.40 -11.16 -5.32
CA ILE A 96 -18.94 -9.98 -6.03
C ILE A 96 -18.06 -8.76 -5.75
N THR A 97 -17.66 -8.57 -4.51
CA THR A 97 -16.79 -7.44 -4.10
C THR A 97 -15.43 -7.49 -4.77
N LEU A 98 -14.77 -8.66 -4.78
CA LEU A 98 -13.48 -8.85 -5.46
C LEU A 98 -13.59 -8.58 -6.97
N MET A 99 -14.65 -9.11 -7.61
CA MET A 99 -14.90 -8.84 -9.03
C MET A 99 -15.16 -7.35 -9.29
N THR A 100 -15.92 -6.68 -8.43
CA THR A 100 -16.16 -5.23 -8.55
C THR A 100 -14.84 -4.45 -8.47
N GLY A 101 -13.93 -4.81 -7.56
CA GLY A 101 -12.61 -4.18 -7.49
C GLY A 101 -11.79 -4.37 -8.76
N VAL A 102 -11.76 -5.59 -9.31
CA VAL A 102 -11.09 -5.88 -10.60
C VAL A 102 -11.70 -5.04 -11.72
N LEU A 103 -13.02 -4.92 -11.79
CA LEU A 103 -13.71 -4.10 -12.80
C LEU A 103 -13.39 -2.61 -12.65
N CYS A 104 -13.30 -2.09 -11.42
CA CYS A 104 -12.86 -0.71 -11.17
C CYS A 104 -11.42 -0.47 -11.67
N GLY A 105 -10.51 -1.38 -11.37
CA GLY A 105 -9.13 -1.34 -11.86
C GLY A 105 -9.08 -1.45 -13.40
N LEU A 106 -9.86 -2.35 -13.99
CA LEU A 106 -9.98 -2.49 -15.44
C LEU A 106 -10.49 -1.21 -16.10
N LEU A 107 -11.50 -0.57 -15.53
CA LEU A 107 -12.04 0.71 -16.03
C LEU A 107 -10.94 1.78 -16.04
N ASN A 108 -10.20 1.95 -14.94
CA ASN A 108 -9.07 2.87 -14.90
C ASN A 108 -8.06 2.55 -16.01
N ALA A 109 -7.64 1.29 -16.12
CA ALA A 109 -6.67 0.86 -17.11
C ALA A 109 -7.13 1.11 -18.56
N LEU A 110 -8.39 0.84 -18.87
CA LEU A 110 -8.95 1.05 -20.22
C LEU A 110 -8.99 2.53 -20.58
N ILE A 111 -9.34 3.41 -19.64
CA ILE A 111 -9.34 4.86 -19.88
C ILE A 111 -7.89 5.35 -20.09
N ILE A 112 -6.96 4.96 -19.22
CA ILE A 112 -5.54 5.35 -19.29
C ILE A 112 -4.94 4.90 -20.62
N THR A 113 -5.10 3.61 -20.97
CA THR A 113 -4.43 3.02 -22.13
C THR A 113 -5.17 3.23 -23.44
N GLY A 114 -6.49 3.42 -23.41
CA GLY A 114 -7.32 3.66 -24.58
C GLY A 114 -7.19 5.09 -25.10
N PHE A 115 -7.18 6.06 -24.18
CA PHE A 115 -7.11 7.49 -24.53
C PHE A 115 -5.71 8.09 -24.33
N ASN A 116 -4.73 7.33 -23.86
CA ASN A 116 -3.38 7.78 -23.52
C ASN A 116 -3.36 8.97 -22.52
N ILE A 117 -4.28 8.96 -21.56
CA ILE A 117 -4.36 9.98 -20.51
C ILE A 117 -3.44 9.58 -19.35
N PRO A 118 -2.70 10.51 -18.74
CA PRO A 118 -1.89 10.23 -17.55
C PRO A 118 -2.71 9.59 -16.42
N SER A 119 -2.16 8.54 -15.79
CA SER A 119 -2.87 7.75 -14.76
C SER A 119 -3.37 8.61 -13.60
N ILE A 120 -2.59 9.58 -13.15
CA ILE A 120 -2.96 10.47 -12.05
C ILE A 120 -4.26 11.26 -12.32
N ILE A 121 -4.47 11.70 -13.58
CA ILE A 121 -5.67 12.47 -13.96
C ILE A 121 -6.89 11.55 -13.96
N VAL A 122 -6.77 10.37 -14.56
CA VAL A 122 -7.87 9.40 -14.62
C VAL A 122 -8.26 8.93 -13.23
N THR A 123 -7.27 8.56 -12.41
CA THR A 123 -7.53 7.99 -11.08
C THR A 123 -8.05 9.04 -10.09
N LEU A 124 -7.67 10.30 -10.21
CA LEU A 124 -8.26 11.40 -9.45
C LEU A 124 -9.75 11.60 -9.80
N ALA A 125 -10.07 11.57 -11.09
CA ALA A 125 -11.46 11.68 -11.55
C ALA A 125 -12.29 10.47 -11.08
N THR A 126 -11.78 9.24 -11.28
CA THR A 126 -12.49 8.02 -10.89
C THR A 126 -12.61 7.84 -9.38
N MET A 127 -11.65 8.36 -8.59
CA MET A 127 -11.80 8.45 -7.13
C MET A 127 -13.09 9.18 -6.75
N SER A 128 -13.32 10.34 -7.36
CA SER A 128 -14.53 11.14 -7.11
C SER A 128 -15.80 10.40 -7.57
N VAL A 129 -15.74 9.72 -8.72
CA VAL A 129 -16.87 8.91 -9.23
C VAL A 129 -17.20 7.77 -8.28
N PHE A 130 -16.23 6.94 -7.89
CA PHE A 130 -16.46 5.79 -7.01
C PHE A 130 -16.93 6.23 -5.62
N ARG A 131 -16.34 7.30 -5.08
CA ARG A 131 -16.78 7.89 -3.82
C ARG A 131 -18.20 8.43 -3.91
N GLY A 132 -18.54 9.17 -4.99
CA GLY A 132 -19.87 9.68 -5.26
C GLY A 132 -20.91 8.57 -5.39
N LEU A 133 -20.60 7.47 -6.09
CA LEU A 133 -21.46 6.28 -6.18
C LEU A 133 -21.75 5.69 -4.79
N SER A 134 -20.75 5.63 -3.90
CA SER A 134 -20.95 5.16 -2.53
C SER A 134 -21.95 6.04 -1.76
N TYR A 135 -21.85 7.36 -1.91
CA TYR A 135 -22.83 8.30 -1.30
C TYR A 135 -24.23 8.17 -1.90
N VAL A 136 -24.36 8.02 -3.22
CA VAL A 136 -25.66 7.81 -3.87
C VAL A 136 -26.34 6.54 -3.38
N LEU A 137 -25.59 5.46 -3.25
CA LEU A 137 -26.10 4.14 -2.87
C LEU A 137 -26.45 4.04 -1.38
N LEU A 138 -25.64 4.61 -0.49
CA LEU A 138 -25.83 4.53 0.96
C LEU A 138 -26.60 5.73 1.54
N LYS A 139 -26.70 6.86 0.84
CA LYS A 139 -27.41 8.08 1.30
C LYS A 139 -26.99 8.50 2.72
N ASP A 140 -25.67 8.57 2.98
CA ASP A 140 -25.07 8.87 4.29
C ASP A 140 -25.44 7.89 5.43
N SER A 141 -26.18 6.81 5.13
CA SER A 141 -26.51 5.80 6.12
C SER A 141 -25.37 4.79 6.30
N ALA A 142 -25.31 4.19 7.48
CA ALA A 142 -24.42 3.05 7.74
C ALA A 142 -25.17 1.74 7.54
N ILE A 143 -24.51 0.74 6.95
CA ILE A 143 -24.96 -0.65 6.98
C ILE A 143 -24.07 -1.37 8.01
N TYR A 144 -24.67 -2.10 8.92
CA TYR A 144 -24.04 -2.82 10.02
C TYR A 144 -24.82 -4.12 10.31
N GLY A 145 -24.38 -4.88 11.32
CA GLY A 145 -25.06 -6.12 11.72
C GLY A 145 -24.61 -7.32 10.89
N PHE A 146 -23.38 -7.32 10.41
CA PHE A 146 -22.78 -8.48 9.73
C PHE A 146 -22.69 -9.67 10.68
N PRO A 147 -22.77 -10.93 10.16
CA PRO A 147 -22.68 -12.14 10.97
C PRO A 147 -21.36 -12.21 11.74
N GLU A 148 -21.39 -12.75 12.94
CA GLU A 148 -20.22 -12.95 13.78
C GLU A 148 -19.13 -13.77 13.07
N SER A 149 -19.52 -14.78 12.28
CA SER A 149 -18.61 -15.60 11.48
C SER A 149 -17.78 -14.77 10.46
N PHE A 150 -18.32 -13.64 9.99
CA PHE A 150 -17.60 -12.74 9.10
C PHE A 150 -16.74 -11.75 9.90
N THR A 151 -17.30 -11.11 10.94
CA THR A 151 -16.54 -10.15 11.75
C THR A 151 -15.42 -10.84 12.54
N TYR A 152 -15.56 -12.12 12.87
CA TYR A 152 -14.49 -12.92 13.48
C TYR A 152 -13.24 -13.03 12.60
N PHE A 153 -13.37 -12.96 11.26
CA PHE A 153 -12.20 -12.93 10.38
C PHE A 153 -11.33 -11.68 10.59
N GLY A 154 -11.95 -10.52 10.85
CA GLY A 154 -11.27 -9.25 11.08
C GLY A 154 -10.94 -8.95 12.55
N THR A 155 -11.58 -9.63 13.50
CA THR A 155 -11.38 -9.38 14.94
C THR A 155 -10.90 -10.59 15.72
N GLY A 156 -10.95 -11.78 15.11
CA GLY A 156 -10.65 -13.05 15.77
C GLY A 156 -9.17 -13.39 15.77
N TYR A 157 -8.83 -14.32 16.67
CA TYR A 157 -7.49 -14.87 16.83
C TYR A 157 -7.45 -16.35 16.45
N ILE A 158 -6.30 -16.83 16.02
CA ILE A 158 -6.09 -18.26 15.80
C ILE A 158 -6.27 -18.99 17.15
N PRO A 159 -7.12 -20.02 17.22
CA PRO A 159 -7.39 -20.73 18.47
C PRO A 159 -6.11 -21.15 19.21
N GLY A 160 -6.03 -20.80 20.50
CA GLY A 160 -4.85 -21.09 21.33
C GLY A 160 -3.66 -20.15 21.14
N THR A 161 -3.79 -19.07 20.36
CA THR A 161 -2.72 -18.10 20.14
C THR A 161 -3.25 -16.66 20.25
N TYR A 162 -2.35 -15.69 20.35
CA TYR A 162 -2.66 -14.25 20.26
C TYR A 162 -2.54 -13.70 18.82
N VAL A 163 -2.37 -14.57 17.81
CA VAL A 163 -2.15 -14.15 16.42
C VAL A 163 -3.48 -13.85 15.75
N PRO A 164 -3.73 -12.60 15.30
CA PRO A 164 -4.93 -12.26 14.55
C PRO A 164 -5.00 -13.02 13.23
N ILE A 165 -6.21 -13.51 12.87
CA ILE A 165 -6.41 -14.27 11.63
C ILE A 165 -6.05 -13.45 10.40
N GLU A 166 -6.40 -12.17 10.38
CA GLU A 166 -6.07 -11.25 9.28
C GLU A 166 -4.57 -11.15 9.00
N LEU A 167 -3.73 -11.31 10.04
CA LEU A 167 -2.28 -11.21 9.88
C LEU A 167 -1.72 -12.22 8.89
N LEU A 168 -2.39 -13.37 8.70
CA LEU A 168 -1.97 -14.39 7.73
C LEU A 168 -1.97 -13.87 6.27
N VAL A 169 -2.80 -12.87 5.97
CA VAL A 169 -2.89 -12.29 4.64
C VAL A 169 -1.59 -11.56 4.26
N PHE A 170 -0.95 -10.91 5.22
CA PHE A 170 0.23 -10.09 4.97
C PHE A 170 1.44 -10.88 4.45
N PRO A 171 1.92 -11.96 5.10
CA PRO A 171 3.03 -12.76 4.59
C PRO A 171 2.72 -13.43 3.26
N ILE A 172 1.47 -13.82 3.01
CA ILE A 172 1.05 -14.35 1.71
C ILE A 172 1.23 -13.28 0.62
N LEU A 173 0.81 -12.05 0.87
CA LEU A 173 0.96 -10.96 -0.08
C LEU A 173 2.43 -10.53 -0.26
N ILE A 174 3.25 -10.56 0.79
CA ILE A 174 4.70 -10.38 0.66
C ILE A 174 5.25 -11.40 -0.34
N PHE A 175 4.94 -12.68 -0.13
CA PHE A 175 5.46 -13.77 -0.97
C PHE A 175 4.97 -13.66 -2.42
N VAL A 176 3.67 -13.44 -2.63
CA VAL A 176 3.08 -13.30 -3.97
C VAL A 176 3.67 -12.09 -4.70
N THR A 177 3.75 -10.94 -4.05
CA THR A 177 4.30 -9.73 -4.67
C THR A 177 5.79 -9.87 -4.96
N TRP A 178 6.54 -10.51 -4.07
CA TRP A 178 7.95 -10.83 -4.30
C TRP A 178 8.12 -11.77 -5.49
N LEU A 179 7.30 -12.82 -5.62
CA LEU A 179 7.30 -13.71 -6.79
C LEU A 179 7.01 -12.94 -8.08
N ILE A 180 5.97 -12.09 -8.05
CA ILE A 180 5.59 -11.28 -9.23
C ILE A 180 6.76 -10.38 -9.63
N LEU A 181 7.31 -9.60 -8.74
CA LEU A 181 8.33 -8.60 -9.06
C LEU A 181 9.70 -9.20 -9.36
N HIS A 182 10.14 -10.22 -8.61
CA HIS A 182 11.54 -10.67 -8.68
C HIS A 182 11.73 -11.99 -9.43
N LYS A 183 10.69 -12.81 -9.55
CA LYS A 183 10.81 -14.16 -10.15
C LYS A 183 10.04 -14.32 -11.46
N SER A 184 9.04 -13.45 -11.73
CA SER A 184 8.23 -13.58 -12.93
C SER A 184 8.74 -12.73 -14.11
N THR A 185 8.34 -13.13 -15.32
CA THR A 185 8.53 -12.32 -16.53
C THR A 185 7.70 -11.04 -16.50
N LEU A 186 6.57 -11.07 -15.79
CA LEU A 186 5.69 -9.90 -15.60
C LEU A 186 6.44 -8.80 -14.82
N GLY A 187 7.15 -9.14 -13.74
CA GLY A 187 7.94 -8.17 -12.98
C GLY A 187 9.01 -7.49 -13.84
N LYS A 188 9.76 -8.25 -14.65
CA LYS A 188 10.75 -7.68 -15.57
C LYS A 188 10.12 -6.67 -16.54
N LYS A 189 8.93 -6.97 -17.07
CA LYS A 189 8.17 -6.07 -17.95
C LYS A 189 7.70 -4.81 -17.21
N ILE A 190 7.22 -4.95 -15.96
CA ILE A 190 6.80 -3.83 -15.10
C ILE A 190 7.97 -2.85 -14.88
N TYR A 191 9.15 -3.34 -14.47
CA TYR A 191 10.35 -2.51 -14.30
C TYR A 191 10.78 -1.84 -15.61
N SER A 192 10.79 -2.59 -16.72
CA SER A 192 11.16 -2.07 -18.04
C SER A 192 10.25 -0.92 -18.47
N ILE A 193 8.93 -1.07 -18.32
CA ILE A 193 7.94 -0.04 -18.66
C ILE A 193 8.14 1.21 -17.81
N GLY A 194 8.37 1.05 -16.50
CA GLY A 194 8.61 2.18 -15.61
C GLY A 194 9.88 2.95 -15.93
N LEU A 195 10.94 2.26 -16.40
CA LEU A 195 12.18 2.93 -16.83
C LEU A 195 11.98 3.73 -18.12
N ASN A 196 11.38 3.14 -19.15
CA ASN A 196 11.08 3.81 -20.41
C ASN A 196 10.00 3.07 -21.18
N PRO A 197 8.74 3.56 -21.17
CA PRO A 197 7.61 2.92 -21.85
C PRO A 197 7.83 2.79 -23.36
N MET A 198 8.45 3.82 -23.99
CA MET A 198 8.69 3.81 -25.44
C MET A 198 9.76 2.79 -25.85
N ALA A 199 10.84 2.70 -25.12
CA ALA A 199 11.88 1.69 -25.35
C ALA A 199 11.32 0.27 -25.13
N SER A 200 10.51 0.07 -24.11
CA SER A 200 9.83 -1.20 -23.82
C SER A 200 8.89 -1.62 -24.95
N TYR A 201 8.10 -0.67 -25.47
CA TYR A 201 7.25 -0.92 -26.62
C TYR A 201 8.05 -1.34 -27.87
N ARG A 202 9.14 -0.63 -28.18
CA ARG A 202 10.04 -0.98 -29.31
C ARG A 202 10.73 -2.33 -29.13
N SER A 203 10.90 -2.80 -27.91
CA SER A 203 11.43 -4.13 -27.59
C SER A 203 10.35 -5.23 -27.62
N GLY A 204 9.14 -4.94 -28.10
CA GLY A 204 8.04 -5.89 -28.26
C GLY A 204 7.20 -6.12 -27.00
N ILE A 205 7.36 -5.31 -25.94
CA ILE A 205 6.51 -5.40 -24.76
C ILE A 205 5.19 -4.68 -25.02
N ASN A 206 4.08 -5.39 -24.85
CA ASN A 206 2.75 -4.78 -24.93
C ASN A 206 2.46 -3.97 -23.64
N VAL A 207 2.83 -2.68 -23.66
CA VAL A 207 2.69 -1.76 -22.52
C VAL A 207 1.23 -1.65 -22.05
N LYS A 208 0.27 -1.61 -22.99
CA LYS A 208 -1.17 -1.53 -22.67
C LYS A 208 -1.63 -2.75 -21.87
N GLN A 209 -1.28 -3.94 -22.32
CA GLN A 209 -1.66 -5.19 -21.66
C GLN A 209 -1.07 -5.28 -20.25
N ILE A 210 0.19 -4.89 -20.06
CA ILE A 210 0.83 -4.92 -18.73
C ILE A 210 0.14 -3.92 -17.78
N ASN A 211 -0.16 -2.70 -18.24
CA ASN A 211 -0.90 -1.73 -17.43
C ASN A 211 -2.28 -2.26 -17.03
N ILE A 212 -3.02 -2.89 -17.95
CA ILE A 212 -4.31 -3.51 -17.63
C ILE A 212 -4.15 -4.55 -16.52
N ILE A 213 -3.17 -5.46 -16.64
CA ILE A 213 -2.92 -6.49 -15.61
C ILE A 213 -2.61 -5.86 -14.27
N VAL A 214 -1.75 -4.83 -14.22
CA VAL A 214 -1.34 -4.19 -12.95
C VAL A 214 -2.50 -3.45 -12.30
N PHE A 215 -3.34 -2.73 -13.05
CA PHE A 215 -4.52 -2.06 -12.50
C PHE A 215 -5.61 -3.05 -12.07
N CYS A 216 -5.83 -4.16 -12.79
CA CYS A 216 -6.76 -5.21 -12.37
C CYS A 216 -6.29 -5.86 -11.07
N TRP A 217 -4.99 -6.15 -10.95
CA TRP A 217 -4.39 -6.65 -9.72
C TRP A 217 -4.55 -5.66 -8.55
N ALA A 218 -4.33 -4.37 -8.82
CA ALA A 218 -4.54 -3.32 -7.83
C ALA A 218 -6.01 -3.26 -7.38
N GLY A 219 -6.95 -3.26 -8.29
CA GLY A 219 -8.38 -3.29 -7.97
C GLY A 219 -8.81 -4.50 -7.15
N PHE A 220 -8.23 -5.68 -7.42
CA PHE A 220 -8.42 -6.88 -6.61
C PHE A 220 -7.94 -6.67 -5.17
N LEU A 221 -6.75 -6.12 -4.97
CA LEU A 221 -6.19 -5.87 -3.64
C LEU A 221 -6.95 -4.75 -2.90
N TYR A 222 -7.46 -3.74 -3.60
CA TYR A 222 -8.32 -2.72 -2.99
C TYR A 222 -9.63 -3.30 -2.46
N ALA A 223 -10.25 -4.21 -3.23
CA ALA A 223 -11.44 -4.92 -2.78
C ALA A 223 -11.14 -5.89 -1.62
N LEU A 224 -9.98 -6.56 -1.63
CA LEU A 224 -9.54 -7.40 -0.52
C LEU A 224 -9.35 -6.56 0.76
N ALA A 225 -8.69 -5.41 0.66
CA ALA A 225 -8.54 -4.49 1.77
C ALA A 225 -9.90 -3.96 2.28
N ALA A 226 -10.86 -3.72 1.38
CA ALA A 226 -12.22 -3.33 1.75
C ALA A 226 -12.92 -4.43 2.57
N ILE A 227 -12.79 -5.71 2.18
CA ILE A 227 -13.38 -6.85 2.91
C ILE A 227 -12.77 -6.96 4.30
N LEU A 228 -11.43 -6.86 4.43
CA LEU A 228 -10.74 -6.88 5.72
C LEU A 228 -11.22 -5.73 6.61
N LEU A 229 -11.26 -4.50 6.07
CA LEU A 229 -11.71 -3.31 6.78
C LEU A 229 -13.16 -3.44 7.28
N VAL A 230 -14.08 -3.94 6.44
CA VAL A 230 -15.48 -4.16 6.80
C VAL A 230 -15.61 -5.25 7.86
N SER A 231 -14.85 -6.32 7.74
CA SER A 231 -14.84 -7.42 8.72
C SER A 231 -14.38 -6.92 10.10
N ARG A 232 -13.35 -6.05 10.14
CA ARG A 232 -12.81 -5.49 11.37
C ARG A 232 -13.72 -4.42 11.99
N ILE A 233 -14.24 -3.49 11.20
CA ILE A 233 -15.06 -2.37 11.70
C ILE A 233 -16.51 -2.81 11.98
N GLY A 234 -17.02 -3.84 11.30
CA GLY A 234 -18.40 -4.31 11.43
C GLY A 234 -19.46 -3.37 10.87
N SER A 235 -19.04 -2.34 10.13
CA SER A 235 -19.96 -1.36 9.52
C SER A 235 -19.36 -0.72 8.27
N VAL A 236 -20.24 -0.28 7.36
CA VAL A 236 -19.84 0.43 6.13
C VAL A 236 -20.54 1.77 6.06
N ARG A 237 -19.76 2.83 5.79
CA ARG A 237 -20.24 4.19 5.51
C ARG A 237 -19.58 4.71 4.23
N PRO A 238 -20.19 5.70 3.51
CA PRO A 238 -19.62 6.22 2.26
C PRO A 238 -18.23 6.84 2.41
N ASN A 239 -17.91 7.39 3.58
CA ASN A 239 -16.62 8.04 3.88
C ASN A 239 -15.54 7.08 4.40
N ILE A 240 -15.78 5.76 4.37
CA ILE A 240 -14.78 4.76 4.78
C ILE A 240 -13.48 4.92 3.97
N ALA A 241 -12.34 4.65 4.60
CA ALA A 241 -10.99 4.70 3.99
C ALA A 241 -10.58 6.09 3.45
N THR A 242 -11.23 7.19 3.86
CA THR A 242 -10.82 8.54 3.42
C THR A 242 -9.40 8.85 3.89
N GLY A 243 -8.53 9.31 2.96
CA GLY A 243 -7.13 9.65 3.22
C GLY A 243 -6.14 8.50 3.03
N PHE A 244 -6.60 7.27 2.83
CA PHE A 244 -5.73 6.11 2.62
C PHE A 244 -4.85 6.25 1.37
N GLU A 245 -5.35 6.93 0.33
CA GLU A 245 -4.65 7.14 -0.92
C GLU A 245 -3.30 7.83 -0.74
N LEU A 246 -3.28 8.95 -0.03
CA LEU A 246 -2.05 9.70 0.20
C LEU A 246 -1.09 8.97 1.14
N GLU A 247 -1.65 8.38 2.18
CA GLU A 247 -0.88 7.68 3.19
C GLU A 247 -0.13 6.48 2.62
N ILE A 248 -0.81 5.68 1.78
CA ILE A 248 -0.19 4.46 1.25
C ILE A 248 0.82 4.77 0.15
N ILE A 249 0.53 5.74 -0.74
CA ILE A 249 1.49 6.20 -1.74
C ILE A 249 2.77 6.69 -1.06
N ALA A 250 2.60 7.53 -0.03
CA ALA A 250 3.72 8.05 0.74
C ALA A 250 4.50 6.94 1.45
N THR A 251 3.85 5.94 2.01
CA THR A 251 4.50 4.77 2.64
C THR A 251 5.33 3.97 1.64
N VAL A 252 4.81 3.73 0.44
CA VAL A 252 5.52 2.98 -0.61
C VAL A 252 6.73 3.77 -1.12
N VAL A 253 6.58 5.09 -1.27
CA VAL A 253 7.70 6.00 -1.65
C VAL A 253 8.74 6.06 -0.53
N PHE A 254 8.32 6.14 0.72
CA PHE A 254 9.21 6.02 1.88
C PHE A 254 10.00 4.71 1.86
N GLY A 255 9.39 3.61 1.39
CA GLY A 255 10.03 2.33 1.14
C GLY A 255 11.12 2.34 0.05
N GLY A 256 11.36 3.49 -0.61
CA GLY A 256 12.37 3.65 -1.66
C GLY A 256 11.87 3.33 -3.06
N THR A 257 10.56 3.24 -3.27
CA THR A 257 9.97 3.09 -4.60
C THR A 257 9.93 4.43 -5.33
N ALA A 258 10.42 4.47 -6.56
CA ALA A 258 10.45 5.69 -7.36
C ALA A 258 9.03 6.08 -7.80
N ILE A 259 8.66 7.35 -7.61
CA ILE A 259 7.36 7.90 -8.03
C ILE A 259 7.20 7.85 -9.56
N PHE A 260 8.29 8.05 -10.30
CA PHE A 260 8.30 8.06 -11.77
C PHE A 260 8.56 6.69 -12.40
N GLY A 261 8.60 5.62 -11.59
CA GLY A 261 8.72 4.25 -12.05
C GLY A 261 10.14 3.72 -12.18
N GLY A 262 10.23 2.46 -12.56
CA GLY A 262 11.47 1.75 -12.90
C GLY A 262 12.30 1.28 -11.70
N TYR A 263 11.97 1.67 -10.48
CA TYR A 263 12.71 1.30 -9.29
C TYR A 263 11.78 1.07 -8.09
N GLY A 264 12.07 0.04 -7.31
CA GLY A 264 11.31 -0.29 -6.10
C GLY A 264 11.60 -1.72 -5.64
N ASN A 265 11.38 -1.98 -4.34
CA ASN A 265 11.60 -3.29 -3.74
C ASN A 265 10.53 -3.59 -2.69
N VAL A 266 9.99 -4.81 -2.72
CA VAL A 266 8.99 -5.27 -1.74
C VAL A 266 9.49 -5.15 -0.31
N TRP A 267 10.76 -5.48 -0.06
CA TRP A 267 11.34 -5.39 1.28
C TRP A 267 11.44 -3.95 1.79
N GLY A 268 11.76 -3.00 0.92
CA GLY A 268 11.74 -1.58 1.26
C GLY A 268 10.34 -1.13 1.69
N TYR A 269 9.29 -1.52 0.95
CA TYR A 269 7.91 -1.24 1.32
C TYR A 269 7.53 -1.88 2.68
N VAL A 270 7.84 -3.17 2.87
CA VAL A 270 7.52 -3.88 4.13
C VAL A 270 8.17 -3.19 5.33
N LEU A 271 9.45 -2.83 5.24
CA LEU A 271 10.16 -2.14 6.31
C LEU A 271 9.58 -0.74 6.59
N ALA A 272 9.24 0.00 5.53
CA ALA A 272 8.59 1.30 5.65
C ALA A 272 7.23 1.20 6.33
N PHE A 273 6.40 0.25 5.90
CA PHE A 273 5.09 -0.01 6.49
C PHE A 273 5.20 -0.36 7.99
N LEU A 274 6.06 -1.32 8.33
CA LEU A 274 6.30 -1.70 9.72
C LEU A 274 6.80 -0.53 10.56
N THR A 275 7.68 0.30 10.02
CA THR A 275 8.18 1.49 10.72
C THR A 275 7.04 2.48 11.02
N LEU A 276 6.19 2.77 10.03
CA LEU A 276 5.07 3.68 10.21
C LEU A 276 4.02 3.13 11.19
N VAL A 277 3.71 1.84 11.11
CA VAL A 277 2.81 1.17 12.06
C VAL A 277 3.37 1.25 13.48
N THR A 278 4.68 1.01 13.64
CA THR A 278 5.38 1.11 14.94
C THR A 278 5.30 2.53 15.53
N ILE A 279 5.50 3.56 14.70
CA ILE A 279 5.36 4.97 15.13
C ILE A 279 3.92 5.25 15.56
N ARG A 280 2.94 4.87 14.74
CA ARG A 280 1.50 5.08 15.03
C ARG A 280 1.08 4.46 16.33
N SER A 281 1.49 3.24 16.54
CA SER A 281 1.21 2.52 17.75
C SER A 281 1.73 3.24 19.00
N GLY A 282 3.00 3.63 18.99
CA GLY A 282 3.55 4.38 20.10
C GLY A 282 2.76 5.66 20.38
N LEU A 283 2.43 6.42 19.34
CA LEU A 283 1.62 7.64 19.46
C LEU A 283 0.20 7.36 19.97
N ALA A 284 -0.43 6.27 19.50
CA ALA A 284 -1.77 5.89 19.93
C ALA A 284 -1.82 5.52 21.41
N LEU A 285 -0.83 4.75 21.90
CA LEU A 285 -0.72 4.40 23.32
C LEU A 285 -0.43 5.62 24.20
N LEU A 286 0.23 6.65 23.68
CA LEU A 286 0.41 7.94 24.34
C LEU A 286 -0.85 8.84 24.26
N ASN A 287 -1.97 8.32 23.73
CA ASN A 287 -3.22 9.05 23.50
C ASN A 287 -3.06 10.32 22.66
N VAL A 288 -2.12 10.34 21.73
CA VAL A 288 -1.96 11.45 20.77
C VAL A 288 -3.16 11.45 19.82
N PRO A 289 -3.94 12.56 19.72
CA PRO A 289 -5.08 12.63 18.81
C PRO A 289 -4.68 12.43 17.35
N GLY A 290 -5.55 11.80 16.56
CA GLY A 290 -5.27 11.43 15.16
C GLY A 290 -4.85 12.60 14.26
N GLN A 291 -5.34 13.82 14.54
CA GLN A 291 -4.94 15.02 13.79
C GLN A 291 -3.43 15.33 13.93
N TYR A 292 -2.88 15.19 15.13
CA TYR A 292 -1.44 15.37 15.36
C TYR A 292 -0.62 14.23 14.74
N MET A 293 -1.16 13.01 14.74
CA MET A 293 -0.52 11.88 14.04
C MET A 293 -0.36 12.20 12.55
N ALA A 294 -1.38 12.74 11.89
CA ALA A 294 -1.30 13.11 10.48
C ALA A 294 -0.18 14.13 10.20
N ILE A 295 0.01 15.12 11.08
CA ILE A 295 1.11 16.10 10.96
C ILE A 295 2.48 15.40 11.10
N ILE A 296 2.63 14.56 12.13
CA ILE A 296 3.88 13.82 12.38
C ILE A 296 4.23 12.95 11.18
N PHE A 297 3.25 12.23 10.63
CA PHE A 297 3.45 11.40 9.43
C PHE A 297 3.86 12.23 8.22
N GLY A 298 3.20 13.35 7.96
CA GLY A 298 3.58 14.25 6.87
C GLY A 298 5.03 14.72 6.99
N VAL A 299 5.46 15.12 8.17
CA VAL A 299 6.85 15.55 8.45
C VAL A 299 7.83 14.38 8.26
N VAL A 300 7.55 13.21 8.84
CA VAL A 300 8.40 12.01 8.70
C VAL A 300 8.56 11.63 7.23
N LEU A 301 7.49 11.67 6.45
CA LEU A 301 7.51 11.34 5.02
C LEU A 301 8.36 12.34 4.23
N ILE A 302 8.17 13.65 4.44
CA ILE A 302 8.97 14.70 3.77
C ILE A 302 10.46 14.52 4.08
N LEU A 303 10.81 14.38 5.34
CA LEU A 303 12.20 14.19 5.76
C LEU A 303 12.82 12.92 5.15
N SER A 304 12.04 11.84 5.06
CA SER A 304 12.49 10.56 4.50
C SER A 304 12.72 10.63 2.99
N ILE A 305 11.82 11.28 2.25
CA ILE A 305 11.97 11.47 0.80
C ILE A 305 13.20 12.35 0.53
N LEU A 306 13.39 13.43 1.29
CA LEU A 306 14.56 14.28 1.19
C LEU A 306 15.85 13.50 1.46
N ALA A 307 15.89 12.71 2.53
CA ALA A 307 17.03 11.87 2.88
C ALA A 307 17.35 10.85 1.78
N ASN A 308 16.33 10.17 1.23
CA ASN A 308 16.49 9.21 0.14
C ASN A 308 17.08 9.89 -1.12
N ASN A 309 16.56 11.05 -1.50
CA ASN A 309 17.05 11.80 -2.66
C ASN A 309 18.50 12.22 -2.47
N ILE A 310 18.86 12.77 -1.31
CA ILE A 310 20.24 13.17 -1.00
C ILE A 310 21.20 11.99 -1.09
N ILE A 311 20.81 10.83 -0.54
CA ILE A 311 21.63 9.60 -0.56
C ILE A 311 21.82 9.11 -2.00
N ASN A 312 20.77 9.12 -2.82
CA ASN A 312 20.84 8.71 -4.22
C ASN A 312 21.76 9.63 -5.03
N GLU A 313 21.62 10.95 -4.90
CA GLU A 313 22.53 11.93 -5.55
C GLU A 313 23.99 11.73 -5.14
N MET A 314 24.25 11.51 -3.86
CA MET A 314 25.60 11.22 -3.36
C MET A 314 26.19 9.94 -3.96
N ASN A 315 25.38 8.91 -4.14
CA ASN A 315 25.82 7.65 -4.73
C ASN A 315 26.08 7.78 -6.23
N GLU A 316 25.27 8.54 -6.97
CA GLU A 316 25.48 8.83 -8.40
C GLU A 316 26.76 9.62 -8.63
N LYS A 317 26.98 10.71 -7.90
CA LYS A 317 28.20 11.52 -8.01
C LYS A 317 29.46 10.67 -7.81
N LYS A 318 29.46 9.78 -6.80
CA LYS A 318 30.58 8.87 -6.55
C LYS A 318 30.79 7.82 -7.64
N SER A 319 29.71 7.34 -8.25
CA SER A 319 29.83 6.39 -9.37
C SER A 319 30.47 7.04 -10.60
N LEU A 320 30.16 8.31 -10.85
CA LEU A 320 30.74 9.11 -11.93
C LEU A 320 32.22 9.41 -11.67
N GLU A 321 32.62 9.75 -10.45
CA GLU A 321 34.02 9.97 -10.06
C GLU A 321 34.88 8.71 -10.23
N ARG A 322 34.33 7.53 -9.85
CA ARG A 322 35.04 6.25 -10.06
C ARG A 322 35.26 5.93 -11.53
N LYS A 323 34.27 6.21 -12.40
CA LYS A 323 34.40 6.00 -13.85
C LYS A 323 35.42 6.94 -14.47
N LYS A 324 35.56 8.17 -13.98
CA LYS A 324 36.56 9.14 -14.44
C LYS A 324 37.98 8.74 -13.96
N GLY A 325 38.13 8.18 -12.77
CA GLY A 325 39.45 7.74 -12.24
C GLY A 325 39.99 6.48 -12.86
N THR A 326 39.13 5.60 -13.43
CA THR A 326 39.56 4.36 -14.13
C THR A 326 39.78 4.55 -15.63
N GLY A 327 39.48 5.72 -16.19
CA GLY A 327 39.70 6.06 -17.62
C GLY A 327 41.01 6.83 -17.90
N SER A 328 41.85 7.08 -16.88
CA SER A 328 43.12 7.84 -17.00
C SER A 328 44.36 6.99 -16.68
N GLY A 329 44.28 5.65 -16.81
CA GLY A 329 45.42 4.75 -16.67
C GLY A 329 45.74 3.99 -17.95
#